data_589a300ae1c226fef62affd5f7b142d7
#
_entry.id   589a300ae1c226fef62affd5f7b142d7
#
_cell.length_a   1.000
_cell.length_b   1.000
_cell.length_c   1.000
_cell.angle_alpha   90.00
_cell.angle_beta   90.00
_cell.angle_gamma   90.00
#
_symmetry.space_group_name_H-M   'P 1'
#
loop_
_entity.id
_entity.type
_entity.pdbx_description
1 polymer ?
#
loop_
_entity_poly.entity_id
_entity_poly.type
_entity_poly.pdbx_seq_one_letter_code
_entity_poly.pdbx_strand_id
1 'polypeptide(L)'
;PLNKFNLMEYNQPSEIVKNLSFGIDAREKIMHGVDKLTNAVKSTLGASGKCVIYEDALGKPVITKDGVTVAESVVLYDPVENIGATLIKEAARNTVKEAGDGTTTATVLAHSLLHLANEKKYAQSVRPIKEGILSGLKKVNEYLDKNAVEVKDDMLESVAEISCNNDKILGKIISQAYSEVGKDGVVLMEESETHDTYVKFVEGTRINCGLKSPYFITDKDKGKAELENPYVLIVSSPIPNIRKIQNVLEFVIKQKRSLLIIASVEQQPMAALLANKVKGNIKVNVVDLPGFGPTKQDTIEDLAILTGAKVINEELGDDLDLIEPSVLGEAIKTITDGTHTVLQTPDLVHVSFVDRVKSVEEKIKEEKDPFFKKKLRERLAMLNGKVAMIKVGANSKVEMKEKKDRVEDAIYATKAALQEGIVSGGGVALLDASFSIVPENDGEAILLEAIKSPYATILDNAALEYKEYNKAGIGIDVVNNAKVDMIKEGIIDPVLVTKTALKNAVSV
;
A
#
# COMPACT_ATOMS: atom_id res chain seq x y z
N PRO A 1 -26.39 29.57 -55.92
CA PRO A 1 -25.10 29.58 -55.25
C PRO A 1 -25.14 28.61 -54.07
N LEU A 2 -24.61 27.45 -54.33
CA LEU A 2 -24.58 26.35 -53.36
C LEU A 2 -23.31 26.46 -52.52
N ASN A 3 -23.46 26.58 -51.23
CA ASN A 3 -22.40 26.54 -50.23
C ASN A 3 -21.63 25.23 -50.31
N LYS A 4 -20.35 25.31 -50.59
CA LYS A 4 -19.39 24.25 -50.39
C LYS A 4 -19.22 24.06 -48.87
N PHE A 5 -19.77 22.99 -48.32
CA PHE A 5 -19.35 22.45 -47.01
C PHE A 5 -17.93 21.90 -47.16
N ASN A 6 -16.94 22.58 -46.60
CA ASN A 6 -15.62 22.02 -46.38
C ASN A 6 -15.76 20.83 -45.39
N LEU A 7 -15.63 19.62 -45.87
CA LEU A 7 -15.33 18.47 -45.06
C LEU A 7 -13.95 18.71 -44.46
N MET A 8 -13.90 19.06 -43.19
CA MET A 8 -12.67 19.01 -42.42
C MET A 8 -12.15 17.59 -42.44
N GLU A 9 -10.97 17.42 -42.98
CA GLU A 9 -10.19 16.20 -42.90
C GLU A 9 -9.90 15.88 -41.42
N TYR A 10 -10.74 15.03 -40.84
CA TYR A 10 -10.39 14.30 -39.61
C TYR A 10 -9.58 13.10 -40.05
N ASN A 11 -8.26 13.19 -40.04
CA ASN A 11 -7.29 12.11 -39.86
C ASN A 11 -5.88 12.55 -40.23
N GLN A 12 -5.30 13.42 -39.39
CA GLN A 12 -3.86 13.34 -39.16
C GLN A 12 -3.66 12.93 -37.71
N PRO A 13 -2.88 11.88 -37.40
CA PRO A 13 -2.43 11.67 -36.03
C PRO A 13 -1.74 12.95 -35.62
N SER A 14 -2.16 13.55 -34.50
CA SER A 14 -1.52 14.74 -33.97
C SER A 14 -0.06 14.38 -33.72
N GLU A 15 0.83 14.78 -34.61
CA GLU A 15 2.27 14.67 -34.38
C GLU A 15 2.58 15.51 -33.15
N ILE A 16 2.87 14.83 -32.05
CA ILE A 16 3.34 15.47 -30.82
C ILE A 16 4.75 15.98 -31.14
N VAL A 17 4.87 17.26 -31.40
CA VAL A 17 6.17 17.93 -31.59
C VAL A 17 6.92 17.80 -30.26
N LYS A 18 7.98 17.00 -30.26
CA LYS A 18 8.85 16.79 -29.09
C LYS A 18 9.87 17.92 -29.03
N ASN A 19 9.92 18.63 -27.94
CA ASN A 19 11.03 19.54 -27.64
C ASN A 19 12.19 18.69 -27.08
N LEU A 20 13.28 18.59 -27.83
CA LEU A 20 14.44 17.77 -27.46
C LEU A 20 15.47 18.67 -26.78
N SER A 21 15.92 18.26 -25.59
CA SER A 21 17.00 18.91 -24.84
C SER A 21 18.12 17.90 -24.60
N PHE A 22 19.38 18.33 -24.74
CA PHE A 22 20.54 17.44 -24.68
C PHE A 22 21.67 18.03 -23.81
N GLY A 23 22.59 17.17 -23.38
CA GLY A 23 23.85 17.56 -22.77
C GLY A 23 23.69 18.10 -21.36
N ILE A 24 24.51 19.11 -21.04
CA ILE A 24 24.62 19.69 -19.70
C ILE A 24 23.33 20.45 -19.34
N ASP A 25 22.80 21.26 -20.27
CA ASP A 25 21.58 22.05 -20.05
C ASP A 25 20.37 21.18 -19.67
N ALA A 26 20.17 20.05 -20.38
CA ALA A 26 19.11 19.12 -20.03
C ALA A 26 19.29 18.52 -18.65
N ARG A 27 20.52 18.17 -18.28
CA ARG A 27 20.87 17.60 -16.98
C ARG A 27 20.65 18.60 -15.85
N GLU A 28 21.09 19.84 -16.02
CA GLU A 28 20.90 20.90 -15.03
C GLU A 28 19.41 21.18 -14.80
N LYS A 29 18.60 21.24 -15.85
CA LYS A 29 17.14 21.41 -15.72
C LYS A 29 16.46 20.26 -15.02
N ILE A 30 16.83 19.00 -15.33
CA ILE A 30 16.31 17.84 -14.63
C ILE A 30 16.63 17.92 -13.15
N MET A 31 17.90 18.22 -12.79
CA MET A 31 18.31 18.37 -11.39
C MET A 31 17.57 19.52 -10.69
N HIS A 32 17.32 20.63 -11.39
CA HIS A 32 16.53 21.73 -10.85
C HIS A 32 15.07 21.31 -10.54
N GLY A 33 14.49 20.46 -11.38
CA GLY A 33 13.16 19.87 -11.13
C GLY A 33 13.17 18.95 -9.91
N VAL A 34 14.20 18.12 -9.78
CA VAL A 34 14.44 17.25 -8.60
C VAL A 34 14.53 18.10 -7.32
N ASP A 35 15.31 19.18 -7.35
CA ASP A 35 15.50 20.09 -6.21
C ASP A 35 14.20 20.78 -5.79
N LYS A 36 13.46 21.32 -6.73
CA LYS A 36 12.19 22.02 -6.45
C LYS A 36 11.19 21.10 -5.76
N LEU A 37 11.01 19.90 -6.27
CA LEU A 37 10.11 18.93 -5.66
C LEU A 37 10.62 18.49 -4.30
N THR A 38 11.89 18.10 -4.19
CA THR A 38 12.44 17.61 -2.94
C THR A 38 12.42 18.66 -1.85
N ASN A 39 12.68 19.93 -2.16
CA ASN A 39 12.62 21.03 -1.19
C ASN A 39 11.21 21.22 -0.61
N ALA A 40 10.16 20.99 -1.42
CA ALA A 40 8.80 21.01 -0.92
C ALA A 40 8.52 19.83 0.01
N VAL A 41 8.92 18.61 -0.40
CA VAL A 41 8.60 17.37 0.33
C VAL A 41 9.46 17.20 1.59
N LYS A 42 10.79 17.42 1.52
CA LYS A 42 11.72 17.19 2.64
C LYS A 42 11.39 17.96 3.91
N SER A 43 10.69 19.12 3.76
CA SER A 43 10.29 19.94 4.91
C SER A 43 9.29 19.24 5.83
N THR A 44 8.63 18.18 5.36
CA THR A 44 7.66 17.41 6.14
C THR A 44 8.28 16.28 6.94
N LEU A 45 9.57 15.95 6.73
CA LEU A 45 10.24 14.79 7.32
C LEU A 45 10.52 14.98 8.83
N GLY A 46 10.20 13.93 9.59
CA GLY A 46 10.53 13.82 11.01
C GLY A 46 9.53 14.50 11.95
N ALA A 47 9.75 14.36 13.26
CA ALA A 47 8.85 14.88 14.30
C ALA A 47 8.70 16.42 14.25
N SER A 48 9.75 17.13 13.84
CA SER A 48 9.73 18.58 13.62
C SER A 48 9.35 18.98 12.19
N GLY A 49 8.87 18.05 11.39
CA GLY A 49 8.40 18.30 10.04
C GLY A 49 7.25 19.31 9.99
N LYS A 50 7.27 20.17 8.98
CA LYS A 50 6.32 21.29 8.81
C LYS A 50 5.17 20.89 7.89
N CYS A 51 4.00 21.53 8.07
CA CYS A 51 2.92 21.45 7.10
C CYS A 51 3.27 22.26 5.86
N VAL A 52 2.91 21.73 4.70
CA VAL A 52 2.96 22.42 3.42
C VAL A 52 1.55 22.92 3.08
N ILE A 53 1.47 24.15 2.56
CA ILE A 53 0.21 24.74 2.12
C ILE A 53 0.31 24.96 0.61
N TYR A 54 -0.67 24.45 -0.14
CA TYR A 54 -0.77 24.65 -1.59
C TYR A 54 -2.21 24.84 -2.02
N GLU A 55 -2.43 25.31 -3.23
CA GLU A 55 -3.78 25.43 -3.83
C GLU A 55 -4.10 24.18 -4.65
N ASP A 56 -5.29 23.62 -4.47
CA ASP A 56 -5.79 22.54 -5.32
C ASP A 56 -6.21 23.05 -6.72
N ALA A 57 -6.62 22.15 -7.59
CA ALA A 57 -7.05 22.50 -8.95
C ALA A 57 -8.28 23.44 -9.00
N LEU A 58 -8.96 23.64 -7.88
CA LEU A 58 -10.11 24.55 -7.74
C LEU A 58 -9.74 25.87 -7.03
N GLY A 59 -8.44 26.11 -6.76
CA GLY A 59 -7.96 27.28 -6.04
C GLY A 59 -8.24 27.29 -4.53
N LYS A 60 -8.51 26.12 -3.92
CA LYS A 60 -8.71 26.02 -2.48
C LYS A 60 -7.40 25.69 -1.79
N PRO A 61 -7.13 26.32 -0.63
CA PRO A 61 -5.94 25.98 0.16
C PRO A 61 -6.05 24.57 0.75
N VAL A 62 -5.02 23.78 0.55
CA VAL A 62 -4.83 22.46 1.16
C VAL A 62 -3.64 22.53 2.09
N ILE A 63 -3.80 22.03 3.30
CA ILE A 63 -2.76 21.96 4.32
C ILE A 63 -2.49 20.47 4.57
N THR A 64 -1.24 20.05 4.40
CA THR A 64 -0.86 18.65 4.60
C THR A 64 0.57 18.50 5.08
N LYS A 65 0.85 17.41 5.80
CA LYS A 65 2.21 16.91 6.10
C LYS A 65 2.57 15.69 5.26
N ASP A 66 1.60 15.10 4.57
CA ASP A 66 1.84 13.91 3.77
C ASP A 66 2.72 14.21 2.56
N GLY A 67 3.86 13.50 2.51
CA GLY A 67 4.88 13.69 1.47
C GLY A 67 4.38 13.33 0.07
N VAL A 68 3.48 12.34 -0.08
CA VAL A 68 2.90 11.97 -1.38
C VAL A 68 1.98 13.08 -1.89
N THR A 69 1.06 13.52 -1.05
CA THR A 69 0.13 14.60 -1.40
C THR A 69 0.89 15.87 -1.81
N VAL A 70 1.96 16.22 -1.08
CA VAL A 70 2.83 17.35 -1.45
C VAL A 70 3.52 17.08 -2.79
N ALA A 71 4.12 15.90 -2.99
CA ALA A 71 4.81 15.56 -4.22
C ALA A 71 3.86 15.64 -5.43
N GLU A 72 2.66 15.08 -5.31
CA GLU A 72 1.67 15.09 -6.39
C GLU A 72 1.21 16.51 -6.79
N SER A 73 1.12 17.41 -5.82
CA SER A 73 0.70 18.80 -6.07
C SER A 73 1.72 19.60 -6.88
N VAL A 74 2.99 19.22 -6.88
CA VAL A 74 4.05 19.96 -7.58
C VAL A 74 4.00 19.68 -9.08
N VAL A 75 3.65 20.68 -9.87
CA VAL A 75 3.73 20.67 -11.34
C VAL A 75 4.56 21.87 -11.78
N LEU A 76 5.64 21.61 -12.53
CA LEU A 76 6.58 22.64 -12.94
C LEU A 76 6.28 23.12 -14.36
N TYR A 77 6.49 24.42 -14.58
CA TYR A 77 6.20 25.06 -15.85
C TYR A 77 7.14 24.62 -16.98
N ASP A 78 8.44 24.49 -16.70
CA ASP A 78 9.43 23.95 -17.67
C ASP A 78 9.23 22.43 -17.81
N PRO A 79 8.94 21.92 -19.03
CA PRO A 79 8.71 20.50 -19.24
C PRO A 79 9.91 19.60 -18.86
N VAL A 80 11.14 20.11 -19.01
CA VAL A 80 12.37 19.35 -18.71
C VAL A 80 12.56 19.29 -17.19
N GLU A 81 12.36 20.38 -16.47
CA GLU A 81 12.34 20.38 -15.00
C GLU A 81 11.23 19.45 -14.47
N ASN A 82 10.05 19.50 -15.11
CA ASN A 82 8.93 18.65 -14.69
C ASN A 82 9.21 17.15 -14.88
N ILE A 83 10.05 16.76 -15.83
CA ILE A 83 10.55 15.37 -15.94
C ILE A 83 11.33 14.99 -14.68
N GLY A 84 12.26 15.83 -14.21
CA GLY A 84 13.01 15.60 -12.97
C GLY A 84 12.09 15.43 -11.75
N ALA A 85 11.12 16.32 -11.61
CA ALA A 85 10.11 16.21 -10.55
C ALA A 85 9.32 14.89 -10.67
N THR A 86 8.92 14.48 -11.88
CA THR A 86 8.15 13.26 -12.12
C THR A 86 8.91 11.99 -11.72
N LEU A 87 10.22 11.93 -11.98
CA LEU A 87 11.05 10.80 -11.55
C LEU A 87 11.02 10.62 -10.03
N ILE A 88 11.15 11.70 -9.27
CA ILE A 88 11.08 11.64 -7.80
C ILE A 88 9.68 11.27 -7.31
N LYS A 89 8.61 11.79 -7.95
CA LYS A 89 7.24 11.37 -7.65
C LYS A 89 7.04 9.88 -7.79
N GLU A 90 7.65 9.28 -8.82
CA GLU A 90 7.52 7.84 -9.05
C GLU A 90 8.15 7.02 -7.92
N ALA A 91 9.32 7.43 -7.40
CA ALA A 91 9.91 6.79 -6.22
C ALA A 91 8.97 6.89 -5.00
N ALA A 92 8.39 8.05 -4.74
CA ALA A 92 7.45 8.25 -3.65
C ALA A 92 6.19 7.36 -3.80
N ARG A 93 5.56 7.36 -4.99
CA ARG A 93 4.38 6.53 -5.30
C ARG A 93 4.63 5.04 -5.13
N ASN A 94 5.76 4.55 -5.64
CA ASN A 94 6.10 3.14 -5.54
C ASN A 94 6.32 2.75 -4.08
N THR A 95 6.88 3.63 -3.27
CA THR A 95 7.10 3.39 -1.84
C THR A 95 5.78 3.25 -1.07
N VAL A 96 4.82 4.15 -1.29
CA VAL A 96 3.46 4.00 -0.71
C VAL A 96 2.80 2.72 -1.17
N LYS A 97 2.87 2.42 -2.45
CA LYS A 97 2.21 1.23 -3.01
C LYS A 97 2.77 -0.08 -2.44
N GLU A 98 4.08 -0.14 -2.17
CA GLU A 98 4.75 -1.35 -1.68
C GLU A 98 4.76 -1.45 -0.15
N ALA A 99 4.99 -0.35 0.57
CA ALA A 99 5.15 -0.34 2.02
C ALA A 99 4.11 0.50 2.78
N GLY A 100 3.34 1.33 2.07
CA GLY A 100 2.30 2.18 2.64
C GLY A 100 2.81 3.44 3.36
N ASP A 101 4.13 3.56 3.57
CA ASP A 101 4.79 4.67 4.27
C ASP A 101 6.23 4.85 3.72
N GLY A 102 6.96 5.88 4.17
CA GLY A 102 8.37 6.13 3.82
C GLY A 102 8.59 6.97 2.57
N THR A 103 7.57 7.66 2.07
CA THR A 103 7.58 8.47 0.85
C THR A 103 8.57 9.63 0.89
N THR A 104 8.57 10.38 1.98
CA THR A 104 9.48 11.49 2.20
C THR A 104 10.93 11.00 2.30
N THR A 105 11.16 9.88 2.98
CA THR A 105 12.47 9.22 3.07
C THR A 105 12.97 8.80 1.69
N ALA A 106 12.13 8.16 0.87
CA ALA A 106 12.49 7.78 -0.50
C ALA A 106 12.84 9.00 -1.37
N THR A 107 12.09 10.09 -1.23
CA THR A 107 12.35 11.35 -1.93
C THR A 107 13.70 11.94 -1.57
N VAL A 108 14.02 12.02 -0.27
CA VAL A 108 15.29 12.55 0.24
C VAL A 108 16.48 11.68 -0.19
N LEU A 109 16.33 10.36 -0.12
CA LEU A 109 17.34 9.40 -0.58
C LEU A 109 17.61 9.52 -2.09
N ALA A 110 16.55 9.56 -2.92
CA ALA A 110 16.67 9.68 -4.36
C ALA A 110 17.36 11.01 -4.76
N HIS A 111 16.98 12.12 -4.12
CA HIS A 111 17.62 13.40 -4.30
C HIS A 111 19.12 13.34 -3.99
N SER A 112 19.50 12.82 -2.82
CA SER A 112 20.89 12.72 -2.41
C SER A 112 21.72 11.83 -3.34
N LEU A 113 21.15 10.67 -3.75
CA LEU A 113 21.79 9.78 -4.74
C LEU A 113 22.04 10.47 -6.07
N LEU A 114 21.04 11.17 -6.62
CA LEU A 114 21.17 11.87 -7.89
C LEU A 114 22.22 12.98 -7.83
N HIS A 115 22.23 13.77 -6.74
CA HIS A 115 23.24 14.81 -6.56
C HIS A 115 24.65 14.26 -6.47
N LEU A 116 24.90 13.26 -5.64
CA LEU A 116 26.22 12.64 -5.49
C LEU A 116 26.68 11.95 -6.78
N ALA A 117 25.79 11.24 -7.46
CA ALA A 117 26.11 10.59 -8.74
C ALA A 117 26.37 11.59 -9.88
N ASN A 118 25.80 12.81 -9.80
CA ASN A 118 26.02 13.88 -10.79
C ASN A 118 27.31 14.68 -10.57
N GLU A 119 28.07 14.44 -9.51
CA GLU A 119 29.35 15.11 -9.30
C GLU A 119 30.35 14.81 -10.44
N LYS A 120 31.12 15.84 -10.84
CA LYS A 120 32.04 15.75 -11.99
C LYS A 120 33.04 14.59 -11.92
N LYS A 121 33.47 14.19 -10.73
CA LYS A 121 34.39 13.08 -10.52
C LYS A 121 33.85 11.72 -10.99
N TYR A 122 32.52 11.58 -11.09
CA TYR A 122 31.86 10.34 -11.51
C TYR A 122 31.33 10.36 -12.96
N ALA A 123 31.46 11.48 -13.67
CA ALA A 123 30.86 11.70 -14.99
C ALA A 123 31.31 10.74 -16.10
N GLN A 124 32.42 9.99 -15.91
CA GLN A 124 33.02 9.16 -16.97
C GLN A 124 32.59 7.69 -16.92
N SER A 125 31.84 7.24 -15.91
CA SER A 125 31.62 5.80 -15.66
C SER A 125 30.22 5.49 -15.13
N VAL A 126 29.18 5.76 -15.92
CA VAL A 126 27.78 5.56 -15.49
C VAL A 126 27.46 4.11 -15.11
N ARG A 127 27.90 3.14 -15.95
CA ARG A 127 27.58 1.73 -15.72
C ARG A 127 28.21 1.14 -14.45
N PRO A 128 29.53 1.30 -14.18
CA PRO A 128 30.14 0.84 -12.94
C PRO A 128 29.53 1.48 -11.69
N ILE A 129 29.16 2.78 -11.77
CA ILE A 129 28.50 3.46 -10.65
C ILE A 129 27.13 2.84 -10.38
N LYS A 130 26.32 2.60 -11.41
CA LYS A 130 25.03 1.94 -11.26
C LYS A 130 25.18 0.53 -10.66
N GLU A 131 26.09 -0.27 -11.18
CA GLU A 131 26.36 -1.61 -10.65
C GLU A 131 26.83 -1.55 -9.19
N GLY A 132 27.68 -0.58 -8.84
CA GLY A 132 28.13 -0.34 -7.47
C GLY A 132 27.00 0.11 -6.53
N ILE A 133 26.12 1.01 -6.96
CA ILE A 133 24.94 1.41 -6.18
C ILE A 133 24.04 0.21 -5.88
N LEU A 134 23.80 -0.67 -6.88
CA LEU A 134 23.00 -1.89 -6.69
C LEU A 134 23.68 -2.89 -5.75
N SER A 135 25.02 -3.02 -5.82
CA SER A 135 25.78 -3.83 -4.87
C SER A 135 25.68 -3.26 -3.45
N GLY A 136 25.86 -1.96 -3.30
CA GLY A 136 25.69 -1.26 -2.02
C GLY A 136 24.30 -1.42 -1.43
N LEU A 137 23.24 -1.31 -2.25
CA LEU A 137 21.87 -1.54 -1.83
C LEU A 137 21.69 -2.93 -1.20
N LYS A 138 22.30 -3.96 -1.81
CA LYS A 138 22.24 -5.31 -1.25
C LYS A 138 22.94 -5.38 0.12
N LYS A 139 24.14 -4.82 0.23
CA LYS A 139 24.88 -4.79 1.50
C LYS A 139 24.14 -4.03 2.60
N VAL A 140 23.49 -2.90 2.27
CA VAL A 140 22.69 -2.13 3.24
C VAL A 140 21.44 -2.91 3.68
N ASN A 141 20.75 -3.58 2.75
CA ASN A 141 19.60 -4.42 3.10
C ASN A 141 20.02 -5.57 4.02
N GLU A 142 21.12 -6.27 3.72
CA GLU A 142 21.65 -7.33 4.58
C GLU A 142 22.02 -6.80 5.98
N TYR A 143 22.55 -5.56 6.07
CA TYR A 143 22.83 -4.90 7.34
C TYR A 143 21.55 -4.62 8.13
N LEU A 144 20.51 -4.08 7.49
CA LEU A 144 19.22 -3.81 8.12
C LEU A 144 18.56 -5.10 8.61
N ASP A 145 18.54 -6.16 7.78
CA ASP A 145 17.97 -7.46 8.15
C ASP A 145 18.70 -8.08 9.37
N LYS A 146 20.04 -7.96 9.41
CA LYS A 146 20.85 -8.49 10.53
C LYS A 146 20.61 -7.73 11.84
N ASN A 147 20.29 -6.44 11.77
CA ASN A 147 20.09 -5.58 12.93
C ASN A 147 18.60 -5.37 13.24
N ALA A 148 17.71 -6.04 12.51
CA ALA A 148 16.27 -6.02 12.77
C ALA A 148 15.96 -6.64 14.14
N VAL A 149 15.11 -5.96 14.89
CA VAL A 149 14.58 -6.44 16.18
C VAL A 149 13.12 -6.84 15.96
N GLU A 150 12.77 -8.05 16.36
CA GLU A 150 11.40 -8.54 16.29
C GLU A 150 10.50 -7.71 17.23
N VAL A 151 9.35 -7.29 16.73
CA VAL A 151 8.39 -6.49 17.50
C VAL A 151 7.69 -7.35 18.53
N LYS A 152 7.78 -6.96 19.79
CA LYS A 152 7.01 -7.51 20.91
C LYS A 152 5.79 -6.63 21.19
N ASP A 153 4.83 -7.18 21.91
CA ASP A 153 3.57 -6.49 22.19
C ASP A 153 3.75 -5.11 22.87
N ASP A 154 4.77 -4.98 23.74
CA ASP A 154 5.13 -3.73 24.41
C ASP A 154 5.72 -2.66 23.47
N MET A 155 6.25 -3.07 22.33
CA MET A 155 6.83 -2.17 21.32
C MET A 155 5.82 -1.72 20.27
N LEU A 156 4.70 -2.44 20.15
CA LEU A 156 3.69 -2.21 19.11
C LEU A 156 3.04 -0.83 19.25
N GLU A 157 2.78 -0.41 20.49
CA GLU A 157 2.23 0.92 20.79
C GLU A 157 3.20 2.02 20.34
N SER A 158 4.51 1.86 20.60
CA SER A 158 5.54 2.82 20.19
C SER A 158 5.66 2.94 18.67
N VAL A 159 5.59 1.82 17.93
CA VAL A 159 5.58 1.83 16.46
C VAL A 159 4.41 2.65 15.94
N ALA A 160 3.21 2.37 16.45
CA ALA A 160 2.00 3.03 16.02
C ALA A 160 1.98 4.52 16.44
N GLU A 161 2.46 4.85 17.65
CA GLU A 161 2.54 6.23 18.16
C GLU A 161 3.43 7.11 17.26
N ILE A 162 4.63 6.63 16.92
CA ILE A 162 5.56 7.37 16.06
C ILE A 162 4.96 7.63 14.70
N SER A 163 4.39 6.62 14.08
CA SER A 163 3.76 6.75 12.76
C SER A 163 2.51 7.64 12.79
N CYS A 164 1.86 7.80 13.95
CA CYS A 164 0.80 8.77 14.18
C CYS A 164 1.30 10.15 14.62
N ASN A 165 2.55 10.51 14.36
CA ASN A 165 3.14 11.78 14.74
C ASN A 165 3.10 12.03 16.28
N ASN A 166 3.44 11.00 17.06
CA ASN A 166 3.45 10.95 18.53
C ASN A 166 2.07 11.13 19.18
N ASP A 167 1.00 10.75 18.49
CA ASP A 167 -0.35 10.72 19.06
C ASP A 167 -0.56 9.41 19.85
N LYS A 168 -0.42 9.48 21.18
CA LYS A 168 -0.57 8.34 22.09
C LYS A 168 -1.94 7.68 22.03
N ILE A 169 -2.98 8.44 21.78
CA ILE A 169 -4.35 7.92 21.73
C ILE A 169 -4.52 7.06 20.48
N LEU A 170 -4.10 7.58 19.32
CA LEU A 170 -4.13 6.84 18.07
C LEU A 170 -3.19 5.62 18.10
N GLY A 171 -1.98 5.78 18.64
CA GLY A 171 -1.02 4.68 18.81
C GLY A 171 -1.60 3.51 19.60
N LYS A 172 -2.28 3.81 20.73
CA LYS A 172 -2.95 2.80 21.54
C LYS A 172 -4.10 2.10 20.82
N ILE A 173 -4.93 2.84 20.07
CA ILE A 173 -6.05 2.26 19.31
C ILE A 173 -5.53 1.31 18.22
N ILE A 174 -4.46 1.68 17.51
CA ILE A 174 -3.87 0.86 16.46
C ILE A 174 -3.16 -0.37 17.04
N SER A 175 -2.41 -0.19 18.12
CA SER A 175 -1.78 -1.29 18.85
C SER A 175 -2.82 -2.30 19.34
N GLN A 176 -3.93 -1.85 19.94
CA GLN A 176 -5.03 -2.70 20.33
C GLN A 176 -5.63 -3.46 19.13
N ALA A 177 -5.79 -2.79 17.98
CA ALA A 177 -6.29 -3.44 16.78
C ALA A 177 -5.42 -4.62 16.37
N TYR A 178 -4.09 -4.44 16.30
CA TYR A 178 -3.17 -5.50 15.90
C TYR A 178 -2.97 -6.58 16.96
N SER A 179 -3.03 -6.24 18.26
CA SER A 179 -2.97 -7.23 19.34
C SER A 179 -4.12 -8.23 19.27
N GLU A 180 -5.31 -7.81 18.84
CA GLU A 180 -6.49 -8.68 18.72
C GLU A 180 -6.53 -9.48 17.41
N VAL A 181 -6.14 -8.87 16.27
CA VAL A 181 -6.21 -9.55 14.98
C VAL A 181 -4.91 -10.29 14.61
N GLY A 182 -3.81 -10.02 15.31
CA GLY A 182 -2.50 -10.60 15.06
C GLY A 182 -1.79 -10.02 13.83
N LYS A 183 -0.55 -10.48 13.59
CA LYS A 183 0.32 -9.95 12.53
C LYS A 183 -0.20 -10.15 11.10
N ASP A 184 -0.96 -11.21 10.87
CA ASP A 184 -1.57 -11.55 9.57
C ASP A 184 -3.01 -11.03 9.48
N GLY A 185 -3.53 -10.43 10.55
CA GLY A 185 -4.87 -9.90 10.64
C GLY A 185 -5.09 -8.67 9.76
N VAL A 186 -6.34 -8.31 9.59
CA VAL A 186 -6.76 -7.17 8.76
C VAL A 186 -7.16 -6.02 9.66
N VAL A 187 -6.51 -4.88 9.47
CA VAL A 187 -6.90 -3.61 10.09
C VAL A 187 -7.32 -2.66 8.98
N LEU A 188 -8.55 -2.19 9.05
CA LEU A 188 -9.15 -1.25 8.10
C LEU A 188 -9.49 0.06 8.81
N MET A 189 -9.66 1.10 8.03
CA MET A 189 -10.05 2.41 8.52
C MET A 189 -11.33 2.89 7.83
N GLU A 190 -12.23 3.49 8.61
CA GLU A 190 -13.43 4.15 8.11
C GLU A 190 -13.70 5.45 8.90
N GLU A 191 -14.52 6.34 8.33
CA GLU A 191 -14.99 7.51 9.03
C GLU A 191 -15.97 7.11 10.16
N SER A 192 -15.82 7.72 11.31
CA SER A 192 -16.77 7.58 12.41
C SER A 192 -17.98 8.49 12.19
N GLU A 193 -19.15 8.04 12.59
CA GLU A 193 -20.35 8.87 12.64
C GLU A 193 -20.33 9.86 13.83
N THR A 194 -19.35 9.69 14.74
CA THR A 194 -19.13 10.51 15.92
C THR A 194 -17.79 11.24 15.84
N HIS A 195 -17.52 12.16 16.77
CA HIS A 195 -16.24 12.85 16.86
C HIS A 195 -15.12 11.98 17.44
N ASP A 196 -15.48 10.82 18.02
CA ASP A 196 -14.52 9.93 18.68
C ASP A 196 -13.87 8.96 17.70
N THR A 197 -12.58 8.67 17.96
CA THR A 197 -11.84 7.62 17.26
C THR A 197 -11.78 6.38 18.15
N TYR A 198 -12.17 5.23 17.61
CA TYR A 198 -12.18 3.96 18.33
C TYR A 198 -12.01 2.78 17.37
N VAL A 199 -11.64 1.62 17.92
CA VAL A 199 -11.60 0.36 17.16
C VAL A 199 -12.86 -0.46 17.41
N LYS A 200 -13.42 -1.01 16.32
CA LYS A 200 -14.50 -2.00 16.37
C LYS A 200 -14.01 -3.28 15.69
N PHE A 201 -14.21 -4.42 16.35
CA PHE A 201 -13.92 -5.71 15.76
C PHE A 201 -15.16 -6.27 15.07
N VAL A 202 -14.97 -6.76 13.84
CA VAL A 202 -16.02 -7.36 13.04
C VAL A 202 -15.51 -8.68 12.48
N GLU A 203 -16.43 -9.62 12.26
CA GLU A 203 -16.08 -10.85 11.57
C GLU A 203 -15.74 -10.58 10.11
N GLY A 204 -14.75 -11.28 9.60
CA GLY A 204 -14.32 -11.09 8.22
C GLY A 204 -13.06 -11.87 7.90
N THR A 205 -12.80 -12.01 6.61
CA THR A 205 -11.67 -12.78 6.12
C THR A 205 -10.92 -12.07 5.01
N ARG A 206 -9.66 -12.46 4.83
CA ARG A 206 -8.81 -12.02 3.74
C ARG A 206 -8.48 -13.19 2.84
N ILE A 207 -8.70 -13.04 1.55
CA ILE A 207 -8.27 -13.98 0.51
C ILE A 207 -7.16 -13.38 -0.34
N ASN A 208 -6.19 -14.22 -0.73
CA ASN A 208 -5.03 -13.81 -1.54
C ASN A 208 -5.38 -13.78 -3.04
N CYS A 209 -6.41 -13.02 -3.38
CA CYS A 209 -6.90 -12.80 -4.74
C CYS A 209 -7.16 -11.32 -4.93
N GLY A 210 -6.41 -10.69 -5.83
CA GLY A 210 -6.51 -9.27 -6.11
C GLY A 210 -7.35 -8.94 -7.34
N LEU A 211 -7.33 -7.67 -7.72
CA LEU A 211 -8.03 -7.12 -8.88
C LEU A 211 -7.62 -7.81 -10.18
N LYS A 212 -8.60 -8.26 -10.95
CA LYS A 212 -8.40 -8.81 -12.30
C LYS A 212 -8.18 -7.74 -13.35
N SER A 213 -8.65 -6.53 -13.09
CA SER A 213 -8.49 -5.40 -14.02
C SER A 213 -8.51 -4.08 -13.25
N PRO A 214 -7.67 -3.12 -13.62
CA PRO A 214 -7.69 -1.77 -13.05
C PRO A 214 -9.04 -1.05 -13.26
N TYR A 215 -9.82 -1.46 -14.25
CA TYR A 215 -11.14 -0.90 -14.50
C TYR A 215 -12.20 -1.26 -13.44
N PHE A 216 -11.92 -2.22 -12.54
CA PHE A 216 -12.76 -2.50 -11.37
C PHE A 216 -12.52 -1.53 -10.21
N ILE A 217 -11.46 -0.75 -10.22
CA ILE A 217 -11.15 0.24 -9.18
C ILE A 217 -12.31 1.22 -9.03
N THR A 218 -12.74 1.43 -7.80
CA THR A 218 -13.75 2.42 -7.41
C THR A 218 -13.12 3.64 -6.75
N ASP A 219 -12.08 3.42 -5.95
CA ASP A 219 -11.23 4.45 -5.35
C ASP A 219 -9.91 4.54 -6.13
N LYS A 220 -9.79 5.56 -6.99
CA LYS A 220 -8.64 5.74 -7.86
C LYS A 220 -7.38 6.18 -7.09
N ASP A 221 -7.55 6.91 -6.01
CA ASP A 221 -6.45 7.45 -5.21
C ASP A 221 -5.73 6.30 -4.48
N LYS A 222 -6.51 5.35 -3.97
CA LYS A 222 -5.99 4.17 -3.26
C LYS A 222 -5.77 2.94 -4.15
N GLY A 223 -6.20 2.98 -5.40
CA GLY A 223 -6.10 1.85 -6.32
C GLY A 223 -6.91 0.63 -5.91
N LYS A 224 -8.02 0.81 -5.19
CA LYS A 224 -8.85 -0.26 -4.60
C LYS A 224 -10.25 -0.30 -5.20
N ALA A 225 -10.85 -1.51 -5.22
CA ALA A 225 -12.26 -1.69 -5.50
C ALA A 225 -13.01 -1.95 -4.18
N GLU A 226 -13.86 -1.02 -3.79
CA GLU A 226 -14.72 -1.12 -2.61
C GLU A 226 -16.16 -1.34 -3.05
N LEU A 227 -16.82 -2.34 -2.46
CA LEU A 227 -18.23 -2.62 -2.67
C LEU A 227 -18.94 -2.69 -1.31
N GLU A 228 -19.98 -1.87 -1.18
CA GLU A 228 -20.86 -1.86 -0.01
C GLU A 228 -22.03 -2.82 -0.21
N ASN A 229 -22.33 -3.61 0.81
CA ASN A 229 -23.40 -4.61 0.86
C ASN A 229 -23.49 -5.47 -0.43
N PRO A 230 -22.35 -6.04 -0.92
CA PRO A 230 -22.39 -6.81 -2.14
C PRO A 230 -23.05 -8.17 -1.94
N TYR A 231 -23.74 -8.63 -2.99
CA TYR A 231 -23.95 -10.05 -3.18
C TYR A 231 -22.64 -10.73 -3.55
N VAL A 232 -22.47 -11.99 -3.17
CA VAL A 232 -21.28 -12.80 -3.46
C VAL A 232 -21.68 -14.00 -4.29
N LEU A 233 -21.15 -14.10 -5.50
CA LEU A 233 -21.32 -15.26 -6.39
C LEU A 233 -20.03 -16.06 -6.42
N ILE A 234 -20.09 -17.34 -6.09
CA ILE A 234 -18.94 -18.25 -6.12
C ILE A 234 -19.17 -19.33 -7.16
N VAL A 235 -18.33 -19.34 -8.21
CA VAL A 235 -18.40 -20.34 -9.28
C VAL A 235 -17.05 -21.02 -9.41
N SER A 236 -17.01 -22.32 -9.15
CA SER A 236 -15.79 -23.13 -9.21
C SER A 236 -15.38 -23.43 -10.66
N SER A 237 -16.32 -23.57 -11.56
CA SER A 237 -16.12 -23.77 -12.99
C SER A 237 -15.82 -22.45 -13.72
N PRO A 238 -15.07 -22.45 -14.83
CA PRO A 238 -14.89 -21.25 -15.65
C PRO A 238 -16.20 -20.70 -16.17
N ILE A 239 -16.36 -19.38 -16.21
CA ILE A 239 -17.51 -18.70 -16.81
C ILE A 239 -17.14 -18.29 -18.25
N PRO A 240 -17.58 -19.05 -19.27
CA PRO A 240 -17.17 -18.82 -20.66
C PRO A 240 -17.99 -17.74 -21.37
N ASN A 241 -19.21 -17.48 -20.89
CA ASN A 241 -20.13 -16.54 -21.52
C ASN A 241 -20.95 -15.79 -20.46
N ILE A 242 -21.22 -14.51 -20.71
CA ILE A 242 -22.00 -13.65 -19.80
C ILE A 242 -23.44 -14.16 -19.61
N ARG A 243 -24.00 -14.85 -20.60
CA ARG A 243 -25.37 -15.41 -20.55
C ARG A 243 -25.51 -16.43 -19.42
N LYS A 244 -24.44 -17.16 -19.09
CA LYS A 244 -24.43 -18.17 -18.02
C LYS A 244 -24.77 -17.60 -16.64
N ILE A 245 -24.53 -16.32 -16.42
CA ILE A 245 -24.81 -15.62 -15.16
C ILE A 245 -25.84 -14.50 -15.33
N GLN A 246 -26.56 -14.47 -16.47
CA GLN A 246 -27.48 -13.39 -16.81
C GLN A 246 -28.58 -13.22 -15.76
N ASN A 247 -29.23 -14.30 -15.31
CA ASN A 247 -30.30 -14.25 -14.30
C ASN A 247 -29.84 -13.59 -12.99
N VAL A 248 -28.61 -13.91 -12.56
CA VAL A 248 -27.98 -13.29 -11.38
C VAL A 248 -27.73 -11.82 -11.61
N LEU A 249 -27.17 -11.44 -12.77
CA LEU A 249 -26.90 -10.03 -13.09
C LEU A 249 -28.15 -9.19 -13.15
N GLU A 250 -29.21 -9.70 -13.79
CA GLU A 250 -30.51 -9.01 -13.86
C GLU A 250 -31.11 -8.82 -12.46
N PHE A 251 -31.05 -9.85 -11.61
CA PHE A 251 -31.49 -9.75 -10.22
C PHE A 251 -30.71 -8.68 -9.45
N VAL A 252 -29.37 -8.68 -9.51
CA VAL A 252 -28.53 -7.74 -8.80
C VAL A 252 -28.77 -6.31 -9.26
N ILE A 253 -28.93 -6.09 -10.57
CA ILE A 253 -29.27 -4.79 -11.16
C ILE A 253 -30.63 -4.31 -10.65
N LYS A 254 -31.65 -5.19 -10.65
CA LYS A 254 -32.98 -4.89 -10.14
C LYS A 254 -32.98 -4.50 -8.66
N GLN A 255 -32.14 -5.17 -7.85
CA GLN A 255 -31.97 -4.88 -6.43
C GLN A 255 -31.11 -3.65 -6.18
N LYS A 256 -30.43 -3.10 -7.19
CA LYS A 256 -29.48 -1.97 -7.09
C LYS A 256 -28.35 -2.22 -6.09
N ARG A 257 -27.97 -3.47 -5.88
CA ARG A 257 -26.86 -3.85 -5.00
C ARG A 257 -25.58 -4.09 -5.81
N SER A 258 -24.45 -4.12 -5.11
CA SER A 258 -23.16 -4.48 -5.69
C SER A 258 -23.01 -6.00 -5.82
N LEU A 259 -22.11 -6.47 -6.68
CA LEU A 259 -21.81 -7.89 -6.87
C LEU A 259 -20.30 -8.16 -6.83
N LEU A 260 -19.88 -9.05 -5.97
CA LEU A 260 -18.55 -9.66 -6.01
C LEU A 260 -18.67 -11.04 -6.68
N ILE A 261 -17.92 -11.27 -7.76
CA ILE A 261 -17.81 -12.55 -8.43
C ILE A 261 -16.47 -13.18 -8.07
N ILE A 262 -16.49 -14.36 -7.45
CA ILE A 262 -15.31 -15.17 -7.13
C ILE A 262 -15.32 -16.36 -8.08
N ALA A 263 -14.64 -16.19 -9.22
CA ALA A 263 -14.65 -17.18 -10.32
C ALA A 263 -13.53 -16.95 -11.32
N SER A 264 -13.21 -18.00 -12.09
CA SER A 264 -12.43 -17.85 -13.31
C SER A 264 -13.34 -17.35 -14.43
N VAL A 265 -13.20 -16.09 -14.82
CA VAL A 265 -14.04 -15.44 -15.84
C VAL A 265 -13.22 -15.28 -17.14
N GLU A 266 -13.71 -15.81 -18.26
CA GLU A 266 -13.03 -15.68 -19.54
C GLU A 266 -13.07 -14.25 -20.11
N GLN A 267 -12.32 -13.98 -21.17
CA GLN A 267 -12.15 -12.62 -21.71
C GLN A 267 -13.46 -11.97 -22.17
N GLN A 268 -14.32 -12.74 -22.83
CA GLN A 268 -15.59 -12.22 -23.37
C GLN A 268 -16.54 -11.76 -22.25
N PRO A 269 -16.90 -12.57 -21.25
CA PRO A 269 -17.74 -12.11 -20.14
C PRO A 269 -17.05 -11.04 -19.30
N MET A 270 -15.74 -11.09 -19.14
CA MET A 270 -14.96 -10.05 -18.45
C MET A 270 -15.13 -8.69 -19.13
N ALA A 271 -14.96 -8.62 -20.45
CA ALA A 271 -15.13 -7.39 -21.22
C ALA A 271 -16.59 -6.85 -21.10
N ALA A 272 -17.59 -7.73 -21.11
CA ALA A 272 -18.99 -7.34 -20.94
C ALA A 272 -19.27 -6.76 -19.53
N LEU A 273 -18.73 -7.37 -18.48
CA LEU A 273 -18.84 -6.87 -17.10
C LEU A 273 -18.18 -5.49 -16.95
N LEU A 274 -16.96 -5.34 -17.48
CA LEU A 274 -16.24 -4.06 -17.45
C LEU A 274 -17.00 -2.96 -18.19
N ALA A 275 -17.52 -3.25 -19.39
CA ALA A 275 -18.31 -2.28 -20.17
C ALA A 275 -19.56 -1.82 -19.41
N ASN A 276 -20.28 -2.72 -18.74
CA ASN A 276 -21.47 -2.38 -17.96
C ASN A 276 -21.10 -1.62 -16.68
N LYS A 277 -19.98 -1.96 -16.01
CA LYS A 277 -19.50 -1.19 -14.87
C LYS A 277 -19.11 0.24 -15.26
N VAL A 278 -18.36 0.42 -16.36
CA VAL A 278 -17.95 1.75 -16.84
C VAL A 278 -19.18 2.62 -17.22
N LYS A 279 -20.22 1.99 -17.80
CA LYS A 279 -21.51 2.66 -18.08
C LYS A 279 -22.34 2.96 -16.82
N GLY A 280 -21.92 2.47 -15.65
CA GLY A 280 -22.67 2.64 -14.40
C GLY A 280 -23.91 1.75 -14.25
N ASN A 281 -24.10 0.75 -15.12
CA ASN A 281 -25.26 -0.15 -15.09
C ASN A 281 -25.21 -1.12 -13.91
N ILE A 282 -23.98 -1.49 -13.48
CA ILE A 282 -23.77 -2.42 -12.36
C ILE A 282 -22.50 -2.03 -11.57
N LYS A 283 -22.55 -2.21 -10.27
CA LYS A 283 -21.37 -2.14 -9.39
C LYS A 283 -20.86 -3.57 -9.19
N VAL A 284 -19.80 -3.93 -9.90
CA VAL A 284 -19.27 -5.30 -9.90
C VAL A 284 -17.76 -5.30 -9.74
N ASN A 285 -17.23 -6.31 -9.05
CA ASN A 285 -15.83 -6.69 -9.04
C ASN A 285 -15.68 -8.18 -9.27
N VAL A 286 -14.59 -8.58 -9.92
CA VAL A 286 -14.27 -9.97 -10.21
C VAL A 286 -12.90 -10.31 -9.63
N VAL A 287 -12.82 -11.38 -8.88
CA VAL A 287 -11.59 -11.93 -8.32
C VAL A 287 -11.48 -13.41 -8.65
N ASP A 288 -10.25 -13.93 -8.68
CA ASP A 288 -10.01 -15.35 -8.90
C ASP A 288 -10.48 -16.21 -7.72
N LEU A 289 -10.60 -17.49 -8.01
CA LEU A 289 -10.82 -18.51 -6.98
C LEU A 289 -9.55 -18.64 -6.12
N PRO A 290 -9.65 -18.54 -4.80
CA PRO A 290 -8.51 -18.70 -3.90
C PRO A 290 -8.07 -20.15 -3.78
N GLY A 291 -6.77 -20.35 -3.45
CA GLY A 291 -6.18 -21.66 -3.19
C GLY A 291 -5.59 -22.33 -4.43
N PHE A 292 -4.78 -23.36 -4.18
CA PHE A 292 -4.10 -24.14 -5.20
C PHE A 292 -4.20 -25.64 -4.90
N GLY A 293 -4.29 -26.46 -5.96
CA GLY A 293 -4.27 -27.90 -5.86
C GLY A 293 -5.40 -28.49 -5.00
N PRO A 294 -5.15 -29.52 -4.18
CA PRO A 294 -6.16 -30.22 -3.41
C PRO A 294 -6.91 -29.35 -2.39
N THR A 295 -6.28 -28.27 -1.90
CA THR A 295 -6.86 -27.39 -0.89
C THR A 295 -7.77 -26.30 -1.47
N LYS A 296 -7.82 -26.16 -2.81
CA LYS A 296 -8.64 -25.15 -3.50
C LYS A 296 -10.11 -25.32 -3.18
N GLN A 297 -10.64 -26.53 -3.34
CA GLN A 297 -12.04 -26.83 -3.10
C GLN A 297 -12.46 -26.53 -1.66
N ASP A 298 -11.64 -26.97 -0.71
CA ASP A 298 -11.85 -26.70 0.71
C ASP A 298 -11.93 -25.19 1.04
N THR A 299 -11.04 -24.38 0.41
CA THR A 299 -11.02 -22.92 0.62
C THR A 299 -12.26 -22.24 0.03
N ILE A 300 -12.73 -22.72 -1.12
CA ILE A 300 -13.94 -22.22 -1.77
C ILE A 300 -15.18 -22.53 -0.92
N GLU A 301 -15.27 -23.74 -0.37
CA GLU A 301 -16.33 -24.14 0.56
C GLU A 301 -16.33 -23.33 1.85
N ASP A 302 -15.14 -23.05 2.41
CA ASP A 302 -15.00 -22.20 3.59
C ASP A 302 -15.55 -20.79 3.33
N LEU A 303 -15.25 -20.20 2.15
CA LEU A 303 -15.80 -18.91 1.73
C LEU A 303 -17.32 -18.95 1.53
N ALA A 304 -17.83 -20.03 0.99
CA ALA A 304 -19.27 -20.21 0.83
C ALA A 304 -20.00 -20.22 2.19
N ILE A 305 -19.42 -20.91 3.18
CA ILE A 305 -19.94 -20.91 4.55
C ILE A 305 -19.89 -19.50 5.16
N LEU A 306 -18.78 -18.77 4.98
CA LEU A 306 -18.59 -17.42 5.53
C LEU A 306 -19.54 -16.39 4.92
N THR A 307 -19.92 -16.55 3.67
CA THR A 307 -20.79 -15.61 2.94
C THR A 307 -22.24 -16.06 2.83
N GLY A 308 -22.53 -17.30 3.19
CA GLY A 308 -23.85 -17.92 2.96
C GLY A 308 -24.12 -18.23 1.49
N ALA A 309 -23.10 -18.17 0.61
CA ALA A 309 -23.22 -18.51 -0.79
C ALA A 309 -23.30 -20.04 -1.01
N LYS A 310 -23.91 -20.45 -2.13
CA LYS A 310 -23.77 -21.81 -2.64
C LYS A 310 -22.68 -21.82 -3.72
N VAL A 311 -21.71 -22.73 -3.61
CA VAL A 311 -20.70 -22.93 -4.67
C VAL A 311 -21.38 -23.61 -5.87
N ILE A 312 -21.18 -23.04 -7.04
CA ILE A 312 -21.63 -23.61 -8.31
C ILE A 312 -20.46 -24.32 -8.98
N ASN A 313 -20.65 -25.60 -9.29
CA ASN A 313 -19.64 -26.44 -9.91
C ASN A 313 -20.25 -27.38 -10.96
N GLU A 314 -19.97 -27.15 -12.24
CA GLU A 314 -20.45 -27.99 -13.34
C GLU A 314 -19.91 -29.42 -13.25
N GLU A 315 -18.70 -29.61 -12.71
CA GLU A 315 -18.12 -30.96 -12.53
C GLU A 315 -18.89 -31.80 -11.50
N LEU A 316 -19.61 -31.15 -10.59
CA LEU A 316 -20.49 -31.79 -9.60
C LEU A 316 -21.92 -31.89 -10.03
N GLY A 317 -22.25 -31.45 -11.28
CA GLY A 317 -23.54 -31.58 -11.85
C GLY A 317 -24.45 -30.34 -11.75
N ASP A 318 -23.93 -29.20 -11.26
CA ASP A 318 -24.67 -27.93 -11.34
C ASP A 318 -24.66 -27.43 -12.80
N ASP A 319 -25.77 -26.80 -13.22
CA ASP A 319 -25.88 -26.20 -14.54
C ASP A 319 -25.79 -24.68 -14.45
N LEU A 320 -24.74 -24.11 -15.09
CA LEU A 320 -24.53 -22.66 -15.11
C LEU A 320 -25.66 -21.89 -15.80
N ASP A 321 -26.40 -22.51 -16.71
CA ASP A 321 -27.55 -21.89 -17.39
C ASP A 321 -28.81 -21.79 -16.49
N LEU A 322 -28.83 -22.55 -15.40
CA LEU A 322 -29.93 -22.62 -14.45
C LEU A 322 -29.64 -21.94 -13.11
N ILE A 323 -28.60 -21.10 -13.04
CA ILE A 323 -28.25 -20.39 -11.78
C ILE A 323 -29.39 -19.45 -11.40
N GLU A 324 -29.94 -19.66 -10.20
CA GLU A 324 -30.89 -18.78 -9.57
C GLU A 324 -30.26 -17.81 -8.58
N PRO A 325 -30.91 -16.66 -8.30
CA PRO A 325 -30.40 -15.73 -7.29
C PRO A 325 -30.27 -16.30 -5.86
N SER A 326 -30.91 -17.41 -5.56
CA SER A 326 -30.84 -18.13 -4.28
C SER A 326 -29.48 -18.69 -3.95
N VAL A 327 -28.56 -18.75 -4.92
CA VAL A 327 -27.16 -19.20 -4.69
C VAL A 327 -26.26 -18.08 -4.18
N LEU A 328 -26.73 -16.83 -4.23
CA LEU A 328 -25.96 -15.68 -3.81
C LEU A 328 -25.78 -15.64 -2.30
N GLY A 329 -24.53 -15.47 -1.88
CA GLY A 329 -24.21 -15.06 -0.52
C GLY A 329 -24.18 -13.55 -0.39
N GLU A 330 -23.84 -13.08 0.81
CA GLU A 330 -23.79 -11.66 1.14
C GLU A 330 -22.51 -11.31 1.91
N ALA A 331 -22.05 -10.08 1.75
CA ALA A 331 -21.06 -9.48 2.60
C ALA A 331 -21.50 -8.06 3.01
N ILE A 332 -21.01 -7.56 4.13
CA ILE A 332 -21.26 -6.18 4.56
C ILE A 332 -20.45 -5.22 3.70
N LYS A 333 -19.17 -5.55 3.50
CA LYS A 333 -18.25 -4.77 2.68
C LYS A 333 -17.18 -5.67 2.07
N THR A 334 -16.74 -5.35 0.86
CA THR A 334 -15.54 -5.96 0.28
C THR A 334 -14.58 -4.92 -0.22
N ILE A 335 -13.29 -5.13 0.05
CA ILE A 335 -12.20 -4.26 -0.39
C ILE A 335 -11.18 -5.13 -1.11
N THR A 336 -10.96 -4.85 -2.39
CA THR A 336 -9.99 -5.56 -3.23
C THR A 336 -8.89 -4.62 -3.66
N ASP A 337 -7.64 -4.98 -3.39
CA ASP A 337 -6.45 -4.32 -3.90
C ASP A 337 -5.78 -5.16 -5.01
N GLY A 338 -4.55 -4.82 -5.40
CA GLY A 338 -3.81 -5.55 -6.44
C GLY A 338 -3.49 -7.00 -6.11
N THR A 339 -3.54 -7.41 -4.85
CA THR A 339 -3.06 -8.71 -4.36
C THR A 339 -4.07 -9.47 -3.50
N HIS A 340 -4.95 -8.78 -2.82
CA HIS A 340 -5.84 -9.36 -1.82
C HIS A 340 -7.27 -8.84 -1.94
N THR A 341 -8.21 -9.61 -1.43
CA THR A 341 -9.59 -9.18 -1.18
C THR A 341 -9.95 -9.44 0.27
N VAL A 342 -10.41 -8.42 0.96
CA VAL A 342 -10.97 -8.49 2.29
C VAL A 342 -12.49 -8.54 2.18
N LEU A 343 -13.09 -9.53 2.82
CA LEU A 343 -14.53 -9.68 2.94
C LEU A 343 -14.91 -9.48 4.41
N GLN A 344 -15.72 -8.47 4.67
CA GLN A 344 -16.41 -8.31 5.94
C GLN A 344 -17.73 -9.06 5.85
N THR A 345 -17.88 -10.13 6.62
CA THR A 345 -19.07 -10.99 6.61
C THR A 345 -20.07 -10.57 7.68
N PRO A 346 -21.36 -10.83 7.52
CA PRO A 346 -22.30 -10.71 8.61
C PRO A 346 -21.93 -11.66 9.76
N ASP A 347 -22.33 -11.33 10.98
CA ASP A 347 -22.17 -12.22 12.15
C ASP A 347 -23.03 -13.50 11.94
N LEU A 348 -22.44 -14.49 11.27
CA LEU A 348 -23.11 -15.73 10.95
C LEU A 348 -22.78 -16.79 12.02
N VAL A 349 -23.60 -16.84 13.07
CA VAL A 349 -23.57 -17.97 14.01
C VAL A 349 -24.38 -19.13 13.41
N HIS A 350 -23.89 -19.72 12.30
CA HIS A 350 -24.48 -20.94 11.76
C HIS A 350 -23.79 -22.18 12.38
N VAL A 351 -24.58 -23.19 12.70
CA VAL A 351 -24.09 -24.49 13.19
C VAL A 351 -23.02 -25.05 12.24
N SER A 352 -23.21 -24.89 10.93
CA SER A 352 -22.26 -25.30 9.91
C SER A 352 -20.87 -24.65 10.02
N PHE A 353 -20.81 -23.40 10.49
CA PHE A 353 -19.55 -22.69 10.71
C PHE A 353 -18.77 -23.29 11.89
N VAL A 354 -19.44 -23.51 13.02
CA VAL A 354 -18.83 -24.11 14.22
C VAL A 354 -18.33 -25.51 13.93
N ASP A 355 -19.10 -26.30 13.22
CA ASP A 355 -18.72 -27.67 12.84
C ASP A 355 -17.53 -27.68 11.88
N ARG A 356 -17.47 -26.70 10.94
CA ARG A 356 -16.34 -26.56 10.01
C ARG A 356 -15.05 -26.20 10.75
N VAL A 357 -15.10 -25.24 11.67
CA VAL A 357 -13.95 -24.85 12.50
C VAL A 357 -13.41 -26.05 13.27
N LYS A 358 -14.28 -26.79 13.97
CA LYS A 358 -13.90 -28.01 14.71
C LYS A 358 -13.26 -29.06 13.79
N SER A 359 -13.83 -29.30 12.63
CA SER A 359 -13.28 -30.24 11.65
C SER A 359 -11.87 -29.86 11.19
N VAL A 360 -11.61 -28.58 10.96
CA VAL A 360 -10.26 -28.09 10.59
C VAL A 360 -9.29 -28.22 11.76
N GLU A 361 -9.71 -27.91 12.99
CA GLU A 361 -8.88 -28.10 14.19
C GLU A 361 -8.48 -29.56 14.42
N GLU A 362 -9.41 -30.49 14.20
CA GLU A 362 -9.14 -31.92 14.28
C GLU A 362 -8.14 -32.36 13.22
N LYS A 363 -8.31 -31.94 11.97
CA LYS A 363 -7.35 -32.18 10.89
C LYS A 363 -5.94 -31.64 11.20
N ILE A 364 -5.83 -30.47 11.85
CA ILE A 364 -4.53 -29.92 12.27
C ILE A 364 -3.83 -30.80 13.30
N LYS A 365 -4.60 -31.46 14.21
CA LYS A 365 -4.03 -32.34 15.21
C LYS A 365 -3.50 -33.65 14.60
N GLU A 366 -4.21 -34.16 13.60
CA GLU A 366 -3.90 -35.42 12.93
C GLU A 366 -2.80 -35.30 11.87
N GLU A 367 -2.68 -34.13 11.23
CA GLU A 367 -1.73 -33.88 10.15
C GLU A 367 -0.27 -33.91 10.66
N LYS A 368 0.56 -34.69 10.00
CA LYS A 368 1.98 -34.86 10.34
C LYS A 368 2.91 -34.07 9.44
N ASP A 369 2.47 -33.79 8.20
CA ASP A 369 3.28 -33.02 7.23
C ASP A 369 3.28 -31.54 7.61
N PRO A 370 4.46 -30.92 7.81
CA PRO A 370 4.56 -29.51 8.20
C PRO A 370 3.94 -28.55 7.18
N PHE A 371 4.02 -28.87 5.89
CA PHE A 371 3.47 -28.05 4.80
C PHE A 371 1.93 -28.06 4.83
N PHE A 372 1.31 -29.24 4.88
CA PHE A 372 -0.15 -29.35 4.94
C PHE A 372 -0.69 -28.82 6.27
N LYS A 373 0.03 -29.06 7.37
CA LYS A 373 -0.32 -28.48 8.68
C LYS A 373 -0.31 -26.95 8.66
N LYS A 374 0.65 -26.33 7.96
CA LYS A 374 0.68 -24.88 7.75
C LYS A 374 -0.55 -24.42 6.96
N LYS A 375 -0.92 -25.13 5.89
CA LYS A 375 -2.09 -24.80 5.07
C LYS A 375 -3.41 -24.91 5.85
N LEU A 376 -3.55 -25.93 6.69
CA LEU A 376 -4.71 -26.05 7.58
C LEU A 376 -4.79 -24.92 8.61
N ARG A 377 -3.65 -24.46 9.14
CA ARG A 377 -3.60 -23.29 10.04
C ARG A 377 -4.00 -22.00 9.30
N GLU A 378 -3.53 -21.81 8.07
CA GLU A 378 -3.95 -20.68 7.22
C GLU A 378 -5.47 -20.69 6.99
N ARG A 379 -6.07 -21.86 6.76
CA ARG A 379 -7.53 -22.03 6.66
C ARG A 379 -8.26 -21.71 7.96
N LEU A 380 -7.76 -22.21 9.09
CA LEU A 380 -8.35 -21.93 10.40
C LEU A 380 -8.32 -20.42 10.71
N ALA A 381 -7.20 -19.74 10.39
CA ALA A 381 -7.08 -18.31 10.52
C ALA A 381 -8.06 -17.55 9.61
N MET A 382 -8.31 -18.06 8.40
CA MET A 382 -9.30 -17.49 7.49
C MET A 382 -10.74 -17.64 8.03
N LEU A 383 -11.09 -18.79 8.59
CA LEU A 383 -12.41 -19.03 9.18
C LEU A 383 -12.64 -18.19 10.44
N ASN A 384 -11.67 -18.15 11.34
CA ASN A 384 -11.75 -17.41 12.61
C ASN A 384 -11.33 -15.94 12.46
N GLY A 385 -11.17 -15.45 11.25
CA GLY A 385 -10.64 -14.12 10.97
C GLY A 385 -11.51 -13.04 11.57
N LYS A 386 -10.85 -12.12 12.29
CA LYS A 386 -11.43 -10.85 12.72
C LYS A 386 -10.82 -9.74 11.89
N VAL A 387 -11.62 -8.77 11.56
CA VAL A 387 -11.19 -7.51 10.95
C VAL A 387 -11.32 -6.42 12.01
N ALA A 388 -10.23 -5.74 12.32
CA ALA A 388 -10.28 -4.56 13.14
C ALA A 388 -10.64 -3.36 12.27
N MET A 389 -11.71 -2.67 12.60
CA MET A 389 -12.19 -1.48 11.94
C MET A 389 -11.90 -0.27 12.82
N ILE A 390 -10.93 0.55 12.43
CA ILE A 390 -10.63 1.80 13.12
C ILE A 390 -11.58 2.88 12.59
N LYS A 391 -12.50 3.31 13.43
CA LYS A 391 -13.44 4.40 13.17
C LYS A 391 -12.77 5.70 13.54
N VAL A 392 -12.48 6.55 12.56
CA VAL A 392 -11.80 7.84 12.76
C VAL A 392 -12.83 8.95 12.89
N GLY A 393 -12.82 9.64 14.04
CA GLY A 393 -13.69 10.77 14.32
C GLY A 393 -12.91 12.10 14.32
N ALA A 394 -13.55 13.18 13.86
CA ALA A 394 -12.99 14.53 13.84
C ALA A 394 -14.09 15.58 13.88
N ASN A 395 -13.72 16.82 14.24
CA ASN A 395 -14.67 17.94 14.36
C ASN A 395 -14.86 18.71 13.04
N SER A 396 -13.97 18.52 12.07
CA SER A 396 -14.03 19.18 10.76
C SER A 396 -13.56 18.27 9.64
N LYS A 397 -13.95 18.59 8.39
CA LYS A 397 -13.51 17.82 7.21
C LYS A 397 -11.99 17.90 6.99
N VAL A 398 -11.35 19.00 7.34
CA VAL A 398 -9.90 19.18 7.20
C VAL A 398 -9.18 18.31 8.22
N GLU A 399 -9.60 18.37 9.49
CA GLU A 399 -9.09 17.52 10.56
C GLU A 399 -9.31 16.02 10.25
N MET A 400 -10.49 15.67 9.71
CA MET A 400 -10.83 14.31 9.32
C MET A 400 -9.83 13.77 8.29
N LYS A 401 -9.54 14.56 7.24
CA LYS A 401 -8.60 14.14 6.20
C LYS A 401 -7.20 13.91 6.79
N GLU A 402 -6.68 14.88 7.53
CA GLU A 402 -5.35 14.81 8.12
C GLU A 402 -5.22 13.64 9.11
N LYS A 403 -6.25 13.41 9.93
CA LYS A 403 -6.27 12.31 10.88
C LYS A 403 -6.38 10.94 10.21
N LYS A 404 -7.13 10.85 9.11
CA LYS A 404 -7.20 9.62 8.29
C LYS A 404 -5.85 9.29 7.67
N ASP A 405 -5.17 10.27 7.08
CA ASP A 405 -3.86 10.07 6.47
C ASP A 405 -2.87 9.53 7.52
N ARG A 406 -2.82 10.12 8.72
CA ARG A 406 -1.98 9.63 9.84
C ARG A 406 -2.33 8.23 10.32
N VAL A 407 -3.61 7.91 10.44
CA VAL A 407 -4.06 6.57 10.87
C VAL A 407 -3.72 5.53 9.80
N GLU A 408 -3.86 5.87 8.53
CA GLU A 408 -3.51 4.98 7.42
C GLU A 408 -2.02 4.67 7.40
N ASP A 409 -1.16 5.68 7.51
CA ASP A 409 0.29 5.52 7.58
C ASP A 409 0.69 4.63 8.77
N ALA A 410 0.08 4.86 9.94
CA ALA A 410 0.38 4.06 11.12
C ALA A 410 -0.10 2.60 11.03
N ILE A 411 -1.22 2.34 10.37
CA ILE A 411 -1.68 0.97 10.07
C ILE A 411 -0.64 0.24 9.22
N TYR A 412 -0.15 0.89 8.15
CA TYR A 412 0.86 0.28 7.27
C TYR A 412 2.21 0.11 7.95
N ALA A 413 2.68 1.12 8.68
CA ALA A 413 3.95 1.05 9.40
C ALA A 413 3.94 -0.04 10.49
N THR A 414 2.84 -0.14 11.25
CA THR A 414 2.68 -1.19 12.27
C THR A 414 2.67 -2.58 11.64
N LYS A 415 1.97 -2.75 10.53
CA LYS A 415 1.97 -4.00 9.76
C LYS A 415 3.36 -4.36 9.25
N ALA A 416 4.07 -3.40 8.68
CA ALA A 416 5.43 -3.58 8.18
C ALA A 416 6.40 -3.99 9.30
N ALA A 417 6.27 -3.36 10.47
CA ALA A 417 7.06 -3.70 11.65
C ALA A 417 6.80 -5.13 12.16
N LEU A 418 5.54 -5.56 12.14
CA LEU A 418 5.17 -6.94 12.52
C LEU A 418 5.68 -7.99 11.52
N GLN A 419 5.90 -7.62 10.26
CA GLN A 419 6.38 -8.52 9.21
C GLN A 419 7.89 -8.74 9.24
N GLU A 420 8.68 -7.66 9.27
CA GLU A 420 10.14 -7.71 9.14
C GLU A 420 10.88 -7.15 10.35
N GLY A 421 10.17 -6.73 11.40
CA GLY A 421 10.78 -6.13 12.58
C GLY A 421 11.05 -4.64 12.43
N ILE A 422 11.80 -4.10 13.39
CA ILE A 422 12.13 -2.69 13.53
C ILE A 422 13.63 -2.48 13.64
N VAL A 423 14.07 -1.27 13.29
CA VAL A 423 15.42 -0.77 13.49
C VAL A 423 15.39 0.59 14.20
N SER A 424 16.54 1.12 14.56
CA SER A 424 16.69 2.48 15.10
C SER A 424 16.12 3.49 14.13
N GLY A 425 15.13 4.26 14.57
CA GLY A 425 14.40 5.23 13.74
C GLY A 425 15.16 6.53 13.51
N GLY A 426 14.45 7.49 12.91
CA GLY A 426 14.99 8.82 12.65
C GLY A 426 16.19 8.84 11.68
N GLY A 427 16.31 7.85 10.80
CA GLY A 427 17.42 7.70 9.85
C GLY A 427 18.70 7.13 10.46
N VAL A 428 18.71 6.81 11.76
CA VAL A 428 19.92 6.33 12.46
C VAL A 428 20.35 4.96 11.96
N ALA A 429 19.44 4.04 11.66
CA ALA A 429 19.81 2.72 11.11
C ALA A 429 20.54 2.81 9.77
N LEU A 430 20.15 3.73 8.89
CA LEU A 430 20.85 4.00 7.63
C LEU A 430 22.20 4.68 7.87
N LEU A 431 22.29 5.61 8.83
CA LEU A 431 23.52 6.24 9.25
C LEU A 431 24.52 5.18 9.77
N ASP A 432 24.08 4.29 10.65
CA ASP A 432 24.89 3.19 11.19
C ASP A 432 25.39 2.24 10.09
N ALA A 433 24.54 1.94 9.12
CA ALA A 433 24.89 1.14 7.95
C ALA A 433 26.02 1.83 7.15
N SER A 434 25.96 3.17 6.99
CA SER A 434 26.98 3.93 6.26
C SER A 434 28.36 3.88 6.91
N PHE A 435 28.44 3.71 8.23
CA PHE A 435 29.71 3.57 8.96
C PHE A 435 30.21 2.14 9.04
N SER A 436 29.28 1.18 9.03
CA SER A 436 29.60 -0.24 9.23
C SER A 436 30.05 -0.93 7.95
N ILE A 437 29.63 -0.42 6.79
CA ILE A 437 29.93 -1.01 5.48
C ILE A 437 31.10 -0.27 4.85
N VAL A 438 32.15 -1.02 4.47
CA VAL A 438 33.30 -0.48 3.74
C VAL A 438 33.00 -0.55 2.24
N PRO A 439 33.03 0.60 1.51
CA PRO A 439 32.78 0.60 0.08
C PRO A 439 33.93 -0.04 -0.70
N GLU A 440 33.60 -0.86 -1.69
CA GLU A 440 34.59 -1.51 -2.57
C GLU A 440 34.73 -0.78 -3.92
N ASN A 441 33.83 0.13 -4.22
CA ASN A 441 33.79 0.91 -5.46
C ASN A 441 33.08 2.25 -5.27
N ASP A 442 33.20 3.14 -6.26
CA ASP A 442 32.62 4.49 -6.20
C ASP A 442 31.08 4.48 -6.10
N GLY A 443 30.39 3.51 -6.71
CA GLY A 443 28.93 3.41 -6.62
C GLY A 443 28.46 3.07 -5.21
N GLU A 444 29.17 2.16 -4.52
CA GLU A 444 28.91 1.87 -3.10
C GLU A 444 29.22 3.08 -2.22
N ALA A 445 30.30 3.81 -2.48
CA ALA A 445 30.65 5.02 -1.73
C ALA A 445 29.56 6.10 -1.88
N ILE A 446 29.04 6.31 -3.09
CA ILE A 446 27.92 7.22 -3.35
C ILE A 446 26.69 6.81 -2.54
N LEU A 447 26.30 5.54 -2.57
CA LEU A 447 25.13 5.06 -1.82
C LEU A 447 25.31 5.25 -0.32
N LEU A 448 26.48 4.86 0.23
CA LEU A 448 26.74 4.97 1.66
C LEU A 448 26.77 6.42 2.14
N GLU A 449 27.18 7.36 1.30
CA GLU A 449 27.06 8.78 1.61
C GLU A 449 25.61 9.28 1.51
N ALA A 450 24.88 8.84 0.48
CA ALA A 450 23.50 9.26 0.26
C ALA A 450 22.56 8.82 1.40
N ILE A 451 22.75 7.63 1.97
CA ILE A 451 21.87 7.10 3.03
C ILE A 451 21.98 7.85 4.37
N LYS A 452 22.92 8.78 4.52
CA LYS A 452 23.01 9.69 5.67
C LYS A 452 21.95 10.81 5.60
N SER A 453 21.43 11.09 4.40
CA SER A 453 20.58 12.26 4.14
C SER A 453 19.25 12.28 4.91
N PRO A 454 18.55 11.16 5.23
CA PRO A 454 17.34 11.22 6.04
C PRO A 454 17.61 11.74 7.46
N TYR A 455 18.68 11.25 8.12
CA TYR A 455 19.08 11.72 9.44
C TYR A 455 19.44 13.20 9.42
N ALA A 456 20.26 13.64 8.45
CA ALA A 456 20.63 15.05 8.30
C ALA A 456 19.39 15.94 8.09
N THR A 457 18.45 15.53 7.24
CA THR A 457 17.21 16.28 6.96
C THR A 457 16.33 16.41 8.20
N ILE A 458 16.23 15.37 9.02
CA ILE A 458 15.46 15.42 10.28
C ILE A 458 16.07 16.44 11.25
N LEU A 459 17.39 16.48 11.37
CA LEU A 459 18.06 17.47 12.20
C LEU A 459 17.90 18.89 11.67
N ASP A 460 18.04 19.09 10.36
CA ASP A 460 17.82 20.38 9.70
C ASP A 460 16.39 20.91 9.95
N ASN A 461 15.37 20.06 9.83
CA ASN A 461 13.97 20.42 10.08
C ASN A 461 13.72 20.82 11.55
N ALA A 462 14.50 20.24 12.47
CA ALA A 462 14.49 20.59 13.89
C ALA A 462 15.39 21.78 14.24
N ALA A 463 16.10 22.36 13.27
CA ALA A 463 17.12 23.41 13.47
C ALA A 463 18.23 22.99 14.46
N LEU A 464 18.61 21.71 14.42
CA LEU A 464 19.67 21.14 15.23
C LEU A 464 20.96 20.95 14.41
N GLU A 465 22.09 21.07 15.08
CA GLU A 465 23.39 20.82 14.47
C GLU A 465 23.58 19.33 14.16
N TYR A 466 24.10 19.02 12.97
CA TYR A 466 24.42 17.65 12.57
C TYR A 466 25.52 17.06 13.47
N LYS A 467 25.23 15.92 14.10
CA LYS A 467 26.15 15.20 14.98
C LYS A 467 26.12 13.71 14.74
N GLU A 468 27.28 13.11 14.57
CA GLU A 468 27.45 11.67 14.44
C GLU A 468 27.93 11.05 15.77
N TYR A 469 27.53 9.80 16.01
CA TYR A 469 27.92 9.06 17.21
C TYR A 469 28.57 7.74 16.84
N ASN A 470 29.70 7.41 17.45
CA ASN A 470 30.48 6.19 17.19
C ASN A 470 29.85 4.90 17.79
N LYS A 471 28.60 4.93 18.18
CA LYS A 471 27.90 3.78 18.75
C LYS A 471 26.59 3.58 18.00
N ALA A 472 26.42 2.39 17.44
CA ALA A 472 25.20 2.02 16.72
C ALA A 472 23.94 2.16 17.61
N GLY A 473 22.84 2.60 17.00
CA GLY A 473 21.56 2.81 17.66
C GLY A 473 21.46 4.09 18.48
N ILE A 474 22.50 4.92 18.51
CA ILE A 474 22.51 6.20 19.23
C ILE A 474 22.26 7.35 18.26
N GLY A 475 21.26 8.16 18.56
CA GLY A 475 20.89 9.34 17.79
C GLY A 475 20.47 10.51 18.65
N ILE A 476 19.82 11.49 18.02
CA ILE A 476 19.23 12.65 18.69
C ILE A 476 17.71 12.53 18.66
N ASP A 477 17.10 12.53 19.83
CA ASP A 477 15.68 12.82 19.97
C ASP A 477 15.46 14.31 19.69
N VAL A 478 14.90 14.62 18.52
CA VAL A 478 14.71 16.00 18.05
C VAL A 478 13.62 16.75 18.83
N VAL A 479 12.74 16.04 19.52
CA VAL A 479 11.67 16.64 20.35
C VAL A 479 12.26 17.17 21.64
N ASN A 480 13.10 16.38 22.30
CA ASN A 480 13.70 16.71 23.59
C ASN A 480 15.13 17.28 23.46
N ASN A 481 15.67 17.35 22.23
CA ASN A 481 17.05 17.74 21.93
C ASN A 481 18.08 16.98 22.79
N ALA A 482 17.89 15.65 22.87
CA ALA A 482 18.69 14.80 23.73
C ALA A 482 19.37 13.67 22.95
N LYS A 483 20.61 13.32 23.36
CA LYS A 483 21.27 12.11 22.85
C LYS A 483 20.68 10.88 23.53
N VAL A 484 20.14 9.95 22.73
CA VAL A 484 19.40 8.78 23.22
C VAL A 484 19.76 7.49 22.48
N ASP A 485 19.44 6.37 23.09
CA ASP A 485 19.36 5.07 22.42
C ASP A 485 17.97 5.00 21.76
N MET A 486 17.94 5.05 20.42
CA MET A 486 16.70 5.24 19.66
C MET A 486 15.67 4.16 19.96
N ILE A 487 16.08 2.89 20.00
CA ILE A 487 15.14 1.78 20.26
C ILE A 487 14.57 1.85 21.67
N LYS A 488 15.40 2.20 22.69
CA LYS A 488 14.92 2.27 24.07
C LYS A 488 13.96 3.42 24.33
N GLU A 489 14.12 4.53 23.61
CA GLU A 489 13.21 5.67 23.68
C GLU A 489 11.97 5.48 22.76
N GLY A 490 11.89 4.33 22.10
CA GLY A 490 10.78 4.03 21.20
C GLY A 490 10.87 4.72 19.84
N ILE A 491 11.98 5.41 19.52
CA ILE A 491 12.19 6.05 18.20
C ILE A 491 12.68 4.97 17.23
N ILE A 492 11.75 4.40 16.48
CA ILE A 492 11.95 3.18 15.70
C ILE A 492 11.33 3.32 14.32
N ASP A 493 11.95 2.67 13.33
CA ASP A 493 11.43 2.60 11.96
C ASP A 493 11.21 1.13 11.56
N PRO A 494 10.12 0.80 10.82
CA PRO A 494 9.94 -0.54 10.27
C PRO A 494 11.00 -0.86 9.22
N VAL A 495 11.61 -2.04 9.31
CA VAL A 495 12.66 -2.49 8.37
C VAL A 495 12.14 -2.50 6.94
N LEU A 496 10.95 -3.04 6.72
CA LEU A 496 10.32 -3.11 5.38
C LEU A 496 10.17 -1.73 4.74
N VAL A 497 9.72 -0.72 5.52
CA VAL A 497 9.56 0.66 5.04
C VAL A 497 10.91 1.25 4.64
N THR A 498 11.93 1.11 5.50
CA THR A 498 13.27 1.64 5.26
C THR A 498 13.92 1.00 4.01
N LYS A 499 13.83 -0.33 3.86
CA LYS A 499 14.34 -1.06 2.70
C LYS A 499 13.61 -0.68 1.41
N THR A 500 12.28 -0.55 1.47
CA THR A 500 11.46 -0.18 0.31
C THR A 500 11.74 1.24 -0.14
N ALA A 501 11.86 2.19 0.80
CA ALA A 501 12.23 3.58 0.49
C ALA A 501 13.61 3.65 -0.20
N LEU A 502 14.60 2.92 0.31
CA LEU A 502 15.93 2.88 -0.28
C LEU A 502 15.93 2.21 -1.67
N LYS A 503 15.25 1.07 -1.82
CA LYS A 503 15.08 0.37 -3.11
C LYS A 503 14.47 1.28 -4.18
N ASN A 504 13.38 1.97 -3.84
CA ASN A 504 12.69 2.83 -4.78
C ASN A 504 13.48 4.11 -5.10
N ALA A 505 14.23 4.64 -4.13
CA ALA A 505 15.17 5.73 -4.38
C ALA A 505 16.29 5.34 -5.36
N VAL A 506 16.81 4.11 -5.27
CA VAL A 506 17.84 3.58 -6.17
C VAL A 506 17.27 3.28 -7.56
N SER A 507 15.97 3.05 -7.70
CA SER A 507 15.34 2.72 -8.98
C SER A 507 15.21 3.91 -9.94
N VAL A 508 15.24 5.13 -9.40
CA VAL A 508 15.23 6.40 -10.14
C VAL A 508 16.59 6.72 -10.73
#